data_7a5e0c48170377955634d1fe58bc2dfe
#
_entry.id   7a5e0c48170377955634d1fe58bc2dfe
#
_cell.length_a   1.000
_cell.length_b   1.000
_cell.length_c   1.000
_cell.angle_alpha   90.00
_cell.angle_beta   90.00
_cell.angle_gamma   90.00
#
_symmetry.space_group_name_H-M   'P 1'
#
loop_
_entity.id
_entity.type
_entity.pdbx_description
1 polymer ?
#
loop_
_entity_poly.entity_id
_entity_poly.type
_entity_poly.pdbx_seq_one_letter_code
_entity_poly.pdbx_strand_id
1 'polypeptide(L)'
;MNAPVPSSELRCTQCGGELHPDEGQIFLVCPYCGAAVYLDKSQVVFHWYLASTLDEAKARASLARWMAGNQTVKDLDQKATIQGVSFTYFPLWYFKTRKPGGQEELFLQPAAATSVSELRNLKLTAGDLRKYDPSMDPQSTTPDVPLQAAESWLAQRQVSPEEIVERFLVHLPLYTFKYTYKGSLYTAVVEGGTGEVFANIYPAKAEAPYLLAGGVTALVFLCLALFPLVGAATGRNGAGSGLLLCVGAGVVAAPVLFALAVWVAAKI
;
A
#
# COMPACT_ATOMS: atom_id res chain seq x y z
N MET A 1 -31.51 32.65 -28.34
CA MET A 1 -30.45 32.17 -29.25
C MET A 1 -29.43 31.45 -28.40
N ASN A 2 -29.57 30.12 -28.31
CA ASN A 2 -28.56 29.31 -27.60
C ASN A 2 -27.38 29.14 -28.55
N ALA A 3 -26.21 29.65 -28.14
CA ALA A 3 -24.98 29.34 -28.84
C ALA A 3 -24.73 27.83 -28.78
N PRO A 4 -24.35 27.17 -29.88
CA PRO A 4 -23.99 25.76 -29.85
C PRO A 4 -22.76 25.60 -28.93
N VAL A 5 -22.90 24.74 -27.94
CA VAL A 5 -21.78 24.28 -27.13
C VAL A 5 -20.78 23.64 -28.11
N PRO A 6 -19.51 24.05 -28.14
CA PRO A 6 -18.54 23.43 -29.04
C PRO A 6 -18.48 21.94 -28.65
N SER A 7 -18.89 21.08 -29.59
CA SER A 7 -18.65 19.64 -29.49
C SER A 7 -17.14 19.46 -29.45
N SER A 8 -16.57 19.21 -28.30
CA SER A 8 -15.18 18.78 -28.19
C SER A 8 -15.06 17.49 -28.99
N GLU A 9 -14.49 17.57 -30.22
CA GLU A 9 -14.23 16.40 -31.03
C GLU A 9 -13.34 15.45 -30.21
N LEU A 10 -13.93 14.35 -29.75
CA LEU A 10 -13.19 13.33 -29.03
C LEU A 10 -12.38 12.54 -30.04
N ARG A 11 -11.06 12.48 -29.85
CA ARG A 11 -10.14 11.77 -30.74
C ARG A 11 -9.42 10.65 -30.01
N CYS A 12 -9.26 9.53 -30.70
CA CYS A 12 -8.48 8.41 -30.18
C CYS A 12 -7.03 8.81 -29.96
N THR A 13 -6.51 8.57 -28.77
CA THR A 13 -5.12 8.91 -28.41
C THR A 13 -4.07 8.10 -29.18
N GLN A 14 -4.46 6.94 -29.74
CA GLN A 14 -3.54 6.09 -30.50
C GLN A 14 -3.45 6.48 -31.99
N CYS A 15 -4.58 6.71 -32.65
CA CYS A 15 -4.61 6.89 -34.10
C CYS A 15 -5.15 8.25 -34.55
N GLY A 16 -5.62 9.10 -33.62
CA GLY A 16 -6.23 10.39 -33.93
C GLY A 16 -7.62 10.30 -34.54
N GLY A 17 -8.17 9.11 -34.77
CA GLY A 17 -9.51 8.92 -35.32
C GLY A 17 -10.59 9.52 -34.44
N GLU A 18 -11.61 10.09 -35.03
CA GLU A 18 -12.74 10.68 -34.31
C GLU A 18 -13.59 9.62 -33.66
N LEU A 19 -14.00 9.87 -32.41
CA LEU A 19 -14.79 8.95 -31.60
C LEU A 19 -16.18 9.54 -31.37
N HIS A 20 -17.20 8.73 -31.62
CA HIS A 20 -18.61 9.09 -31.44
C HIS A 20 -19.26 8.16 -30.40
N PRO A 21 -19.03 8.43 -29.07
CA PRO A 21 -19.66 7.62 -28.04
C PRO A 21 -21.16 7.88 -27.96
N ASP A 22 -21.91 6.85 -27.61
CA ASP A 22 -23.32 6.99 -27.24
C ASP A 22 -23.47 7.77 -25.92
N GLU A 23 -24.65 8.33 -25.67
CA GLU A 23 -24.94 9.06 -24.46
C GLU A 23 -24.76 8.15 -23.23
N GLY A 24 -23.86 8.57 -22.31
CA GLY A 24 -23.52 7.80 -21.12
C GLY A 24 -22.48 6.70 -21.34
N GLN A 25 -21.99 6.50 -22.55
CA GLN A 25 -20.94 5.54 -22.82
C GLN A 25 -19.59 6.09 -22.35
N ILE A 26 -18.95 5.41 -21.39
CA ILE A 26 -17.65 5.79 -20.82
C ILE A 26 -16.51 4.86 -21.28
N PHE A 27 -16.85 3.68 -21.81
CA PHE A 27 -15.90 2.72 -22.37
C PHE A 27 -16.22 2.46 -23.82
N LEU A 28 -15.23 2.51 -24.69
CA LEU A 28 -15.41 2.12 -26.09
C LEU A 28 -14.13 1.57 -26.71
N VAL A 29 -14.31 0.84 -27.80
CA VAL A 29 -13.20 0.38 -28.64
C VAL A 29 -13.15 1.29 -29.87
N CYS A 30 -11.99 1.86 -30.15
CA CYS A 30 -11.83 2.71 -31.32
C CYS A 30 -12.12 1.92 -32.62
N PRO A 31 -13.06 2.39 -33.46
CA PRO A 31 -13.43 1.65 -34.68
C PRO A 31 -12.31 1.63 -35.73
N TYR A 32 -11.31 2.50 -35.62
CA TYR A 32 -10.23 2.63 -36.60
C TYR A 32 -9.00 1.77 -36.26
N CYS A 33 -8.58 1.74 -34.99
CA CYS A 33 -7.36 1.03 -34.59
C CYS A 33 -7.59 -0.09 -33.56
N GLY A 34 -8.83 -0.26 -33.08
CA GLY A 34 -9.17 -1.27 -32.08
C GLY A 34 -8.59 -1.01 -30.69
N ALA A 35 -8.14 0.22 -30.38
CA ALA A 35 -7.71 0.57 -29.01
C ALA A 35 -8.92 0.63 -28.08
N ALA A 36 -8.80 0.05 -26.88
CA ALA A 36 -9.76 0.28 -25.82
C ALA A 36 -9.47 1.65 -25.19
N VAL A 37 -10.49 2.47 -25.03
CA VAL A 37 -10.38 3.83 -24.49
C VAL A 37 -11.44 4.08 -23.43
N TYR A 38 -11.10 4.93 -22.48
CA TYR A 38 -11.98 5.43 -21.45
C TYR A 38 -12.22 6.92 -21.65
N LEU A 39 -13.47 7.33 -21.49
CA LEU A 39 -13.87 8.75 -21.63
C LEU A 39 -14.03 9.34 -20.22
N ASP A 40 -13.11 10.20 -19.84
CA ASP A 40 -13.23 11.00 -18.63
C ASP A 40 -13.67 12.42 -18.99
N LYS A 41 -14.96 12.69 -18.88
CA LYS A 41 -15.59 13.98 -19.26
C LYS A 41 -15.27 14.36 -20.71
N SER A 42 -14.20 15.13 -20.92
CA SER A 42 -13.75 15.58 -22.23
C SER A 42 -12.40 14.99 -22.67
N GLN A 43 -11.86 14.06 -21.87
CA GLN A 43 -10.54 13.44 -22.16
C GLN A 43 -10.70 11.98 -22.55
N VAL A 44 -9.90 11.55 -23.52
CA VAL A 44 -9.81 10.16 -23.97
C VAL A 44 -8.48 9.61 -23.51
N VAL A 45 -8.50 8.50 -22.78
CA VAL A 45 -7.30 7.81 -22.28
C VAL A 45 -7.33 6.34 -22.66
N PHE A 46 -6.18 5.70 -22.73
CA PHE A 46 -6.12 4.24 -22.92
C PHE A 46 -6.74 3.53 -21.73
N HIS A 47 -7.32 2.37 -22.01
CA HIS A 47 -7.96 1.53 -21.02
C HIS A 47 -7.40 0.11 -21.10
N TRP A 48 -6.77 -0.32 -19.99
CA TRP A 48 -6.08 -1.59 -19.88
C TRP A 48 -6.57 -2.38 -18.67
N TYR A 49 -6.28 -3.67 -18.64
CA TYR A 49 -6.37 -4.47 -17.43
C TYR A 49 -5.15 -5.38 -17.29
N LEU A 50 -4.83 -5.74 -16.05
CA LEU A 50 -3.83 -6.75 -15.75
C LEU A 50 -4.54 -8.09 -15.55
N ALA A 51 -4.13 -9.12 -16.30
CA ALA A 51 -4.70 -10.44 -16.14
C ALA A 51 -4.34 -11.03 -14.78
N SER A 52 -5.32 -11.62 -14.07
CA SER A 52 -5.04 -12.31 -12.80
C SER A 52 -4.20 -13.57 -13.06
N THR A 53 -3.15 -13.75 -12.27
CA THR A 53 -2.32 -14.97 -12.23
C THR A 53 -2.71 -15.88 -11.08
N LEU A 54 -3.43 -15.34 -10.09
CA LEU A 54 -3.90 -16.06 -8.92
C LEU A 54 -5.37 -16.43 -9.06
N ASP A 55 -5.70 -17.61 -8.60
CA ASP A 55 -7.07 -18.01 -8.26
C ASP A 55 -7.39 -17.67 -6.79
N GLU A 56 -8.64 -17.85 -6.39
CA GLU A 56 -9.06 -17.57 -5.02
C GLU A 56 -8.28 -18.40 -3.98
N ALA A 57 -7.95 -19.65 -4.29
CA ALA A 57 -7.22 -20.51 -3.35
C ALA A 57 -5.80 -19.99 -3.09
N LYS A 58 -5.11 -19.54 -4.13
CA LYS A 58 -3.79 -18.90 -4.00
C LYS A 58 -3.86 -17.55 -3.31
N ALA A 59 -4.89 -16.75 -3.58
CA ALA A 59 -5.13 -15.48 -2.90
C ALA A 59 -5.37 -15.70 -1.39
N ARG A 60 -6.15 -16.72 -1.00
CA ARG A 60 -6.34 -17.14 0.40
C ARG A 60 -5.03 -17.58 1.05
N ALA A 61 -4.20 -18.32 0.34
CA ALA A 61 -2.88 -18.74 0.84
C ALA A 61 -1.95 -17.54 1.04
N SER A 62 -2.00 -16.53 0.17
CA SER A 62 -1.24 -15.28 0.33
C SER A 62 -1.72 -14.49 1.56
N LEU A 63 -3.04 -14.38 1.77
CA LEU A 63 -3.61 -13.76 2.96
C LEU A 63 -3.18 -14.51 4.24
N ALA A 64 -3.24 -15.84 4.26
CA ALA A 64 -2.84 -16.64 5.42
C ALA A 64 -1.36 -16.46 5.75
N ARG A 65 -0.48 -16.42 4.75
CA ARG A 65 0.96 -16.12 4.95
C ARG A 65 1.18 -14.72 5.54
N TRP A 66 0.44 -13.74 5.05
CA TRP A 66 0.51 -12.39 5.58
C TRP A 66 0.01 -12.32 7.02
N MET A 67 -1.11 -13.02 7.34
CA MET A 67 -1.65 -13.12 8.70
C MET A 67 -0.69 -13.80 9.68
N ALA A 68 0.14 -14.74 9.21
CA ALA A 68 1.20 -15.38 9.99
C ALA A 68 2.50 -14.56 10.06
N GLY A 69 2.51 -13.38 9.41
CA GLY A 69 3.70 -12.54 9.28
C GLY A 69 4.10 -11.80 10.56
N ASN A 70 5.23 -11.08 10.47
CA ASN A 70 5.78 -10.36 11.61
C ASN A 70 5.03 -9.07 11.98
N GLN A 71 4.21 -8.55 11.08
CA GLN A 71 3.45 -7.30 11.30
C GLN A 71 2.15 -7.53 12.05
N THR A 72 1.60 -8.73 11.99
CA THR A 72 0.33 -9.12 12.59
C THR A 72 0.52 -9.78 13.96
N VAL A 73 -0.54 -9.83 14.77
CA VAL A 73 -0.52 -10.60 16.03
C VAL A 73 -0.29 -12.09 15.74
N LYS A 74 0.43 -12.75 16.63
CA LYS A 74 0.96 -14.13 16.47
C LYS A 74 -0.09 -15.22 16.15
N ASP A 75 -1.34 -15.01 16.51
CA ASP A 75 -2.42 -15.98 16.36
C ASP A 75 -3.49 -15.57 15.33
N LEU A 76 -3.21 -14.55 14.50
CA LEU A 76 -4.17 -14.03 13.55
C LEU A 76 -4.55 -15.09 12.50
N ASP A 77 -3.57 -15.79 11.94
CA ASP A 77 -3.75 -16.85 10.94
C ASP A 77 -4.61 -18.01 11.43
N GLN A 78 -4.54 -18.30 12.75
CA GLN A 78 -5.24 -19.43 13.38
C GLN A 78 -6.64 -19.05 13.89
N LYS A 79 -6.83 -17.81 14.34
CA LYS A 79 -8.06 -17.35 15.00
C LYS A 79 -8.94 -16.45 14.15
N ALA A 80 -8.41 -15.93 13.04
CA ALA A 80 -9.23 -15.16 12.12
C ALA A 80 -10.20 -16.08 11.38
N THR A 81 -11.45 -15.61 11.28
CA THR A 81 -12.47 -16.31 10.48
C THR A 81 -12.83 -15.47 9.26
N ILE A 82 -12.60 -16.01 8.07
CA ILE A 82 -12.96 -15.34 6.81
C ILE A 82 -14.48 -15.40 6.66
N GLN A 83 -15.11 -14.24 6.59
CA GLN A 83 -16.55 -14.08 6.45
C GLN A 83 -16.99 -14.02 4.99
N GLY A 84 -16.12 -13.55 4.11
CA GLY A 84 -16.42 -13.46 2.69
C GLY A 84 -15.21 -13.07 1.87
N VAL A 85 -15.29 -13.42 0.59
CA VAL A 85 -14.33 -13.00 -0.44
C VAL A 85 -15.10 -12.47 -1.63
N SER A 86 -14.59 -11.43 -2.24
CA SER A 86 -15.08 -10.94 -3.53
C SER A 86 -13.88 -10.68 -4.44
N PHE A 87 -14.04 -11.00 -5.70
CA PHE A 87 -13.08 -10.68 -6.76
C PHE A 87 -13.62 -9.54 -7.61
N THR A 88 -12.79 -8.58 -7.92
CA THR A 88 -13.13 -7.50 -8.84
C THR A 88 -11.89 -6.98 -9.55
N TYR A 89 -12.07 -6.51 -10.77
CA TYR A 89 -11.09 -5.69 -11.45
C TYR A 89 -11.28 -4.23 -11.00
N PHE A 90 -10.35 -3.74 -10.19
CA PHE A 90 -10.43 -2.43 -9.57
C PHE A 90 -9.69 -1.38 -10.41
N PRO A 91 -10.32 -0.24 -10.75
CA PRO A 91 -9.72 0.78 -11.59
C PRO A 91 -8.72 1.63 -10.83
N LEU A 92 -7.59 1.89 -11.48
CA LEU A 92 -6.54 2.77 -11.01
C LEU A 92 -6.11 3.70 -12.16
N TRP A 93 -5.89 4.95 -11.86
CA TRP A 93 -5.19 5.86 -12.73
C TRP A 93 -3.69 5.55 -12.69
N TYR A 94 -3.11 5.26 -13.84
CA TYR A 94 -1.68 5.07 -14.01
C TYR A 94 -1.05 6.35 -14.51
N PHE A 95 0.06 6.74 -13.91
CA PHE A 95 0.86 7.87 -14.33
C PHE A 95 2.33 7.47 -14.38
N LYS A 96 2.94 7.73 -15.52
CA LYS A 96 4.38 7.66 -15.68
C LYS A 96 4.91 9.09 -15.73
N THR A 97 5.85 9.39 -14.85
CA THR A 97 6.48 10.70 -14.78
C THR A 97 7.94 10.61 -15.16
N ARG A 98 8.46 11.72 -15.71
CA ARG A 98 9.87 11.85 -16.05
C ARG A 98 10.41 13.14 -15.45
N LYS A 99 11.34 13.02 -14.52
CA LYS A 99 12.01 14.16 -13.87
C LYS A 99 13.04 14.81 -14.81
N PRO A 100 13.38 16.10 -14.58
CA PRO A 100 14.57 16.72 -15.19
C PRO A 100 15.80 15.87 -14.79
N GLY A 101 16.47 15.25 -15.78
CA GLY A 101 17.55 14.29 -15.56
C GLY A 101 17.22 12.87 -16.03
N GLY A 102 15.98 12.63 -16.54
CA GLY A 102 15.59 11.39 -17.22
C GLY A 102 15.12 10.27 -16.29
N GLN A 103 15.10 10.47 -14.99
CA GLN A 103 14.57 9.48 -14.04
C GLN A 103 13.05 9.35 -14.21
N GLU A 104 12.58 8.13 -14.43
CA GLU A 104 11.16 7.81 -14.56
C GLU A 104 10.63 7.22 -13.26
N GLU A 105 9.44 7.65 -12.86
CA GLU A 105 8.70 7.13 -11.73
C GLU A 105 7.28 6.77 -12.14
N LEU A 106 6.73 5.73 -11.49
CA LEU A 106 5.37 5.25 -11.76
C LEU A 106 4.51 5.50 -10.51
N PHE A 107 3.31 6.02 -10.75
CA PHE A 107 2.32 6.25 -9.71
C PHE A 107 1.00 5.61 -10.10
N LEU A 108 0.36 4.97 -9.13
CA LEU A 108 -1.01 4.49 -9.22
C LEU A 108 -1.88 5.30 -8.24
N GLN A 109 -3.05 5.70 -8.70
CA GLN A 109 -4.04 6.39 -7.88
C GLN A 109 -5.39 5.70 -8.03
N PRO A 110 -6.13 5.44 -6.94
CA PRO A 110 -7.46 4.86 -7.06
C PRO A 110 -8.36 5.69 -7.98
N ALA A 111 -8.98 5.03 -8.95
CA ALA A 111 -9.97 5.64 -9.85
C ALA A 111 -11.42 5.37 -9.39
N ALA A 112 -11.59 4.67 -8.26
CA ALA A 112 -12.87 4.45 -7.59
C ALA A 112 -12.70 4.52 -6.07
N ALA A 113 -13.81 4.72 -5.36
CA ALA A 113 -13.83 4.72 -3.91
C ALA A 113 -13.36 3.38 -3.34
N THR A 114 -12.48 3.44 -2.35
CA THR A 114 -11.94 2.24 -1.67
C THR A 114 -11.83 2.47 -0.17
N SER A 115 -12.11 1.43 0.61
CA SER A 115 -11.87 1.41 2.05
C SER A 115 -10.40 1.11 2.41
N VAL A 116 -9.59 0.67 1.44
CA VAL A 116 -8.18 0.31 1.64
C VAL A 116 -7.29 1.35 0.97
N SER A 117 -6.91 2.39 1.72
CA SER A 117 -6.06 3.50 1.24
C SER A 117 -4.64 3.05 0.86
N GLU A 118 -4.18 1.93 1.42
CA GLU A 118 -2.88 1.34 1.12
C GLU A 118 -2.73 0.90 -0.34
N LEU A 119 -3.83 0.78 -1.09
CA LEU A 119 -3.79 0.54 -2.53
C LEU A 119 -3.04 1.64 -3.32
N ARG A 120 -2.84 2.82 -2.73
CA ARG A 120 -1.99 3.88 -3.30
C ARG A 120 -0.51 3.50 -3.35
N ASN A 121 -0.09 2.52 -2.55
CA ASN A 121 1.27 2.02 -2.50
C ASN A 121 1.48 0.83 -3.44
N LEU A 122 0.41 0.35 -4.08
CA LEU A 122 0.45 -0.71 -5.05
C LEU A 122 1.37 -0.30 -6.21
N LYS A 123 2.21 -1.23 -6.64
CA LYS A 123 3.06 -1.07 -7.82
C LYS A 123 2.48 -1.88 -8.96
N LEU A 124 2.45 -1.29 -10.15
CA LEU A 124 2.11 -2.06 -11.33
C LEU A 124 3.19 -3.12 -11.52
N THR A 125 2.80 -4.36 -11.35
CA THR A 125 3.72 -5.49 -11.51
C THR A 125 3.93 -5.80 -12.99
N ALA A 126 5.09 -6.37 -13.31
CA ALA A 126 5.32 -6.97 -14.61
C ALA A 126 4.34 -8.14 -14.78
N GLY A 127 3.30 -7.91 -15.50
CA GLY A 127 2.23 -8.88 -15.77
C GLY A 127 1.70 -8.69 -17.18
N ASP A 128 0.74 -9.52 -17.54
CA ASP A 128 0.13 -9.51 -18.86
C ASP A 128 -0.90 -8.36 -18.92
N LEU A 129 -0.41 -7.17 -19.30
CA LEU A 129 -1.24 -5.99 -19.52
C LEU A 129 -1.96 -6.13 -20.85
N ARG A 130 -3.29 -6.21 -20.79
CA ARG A 130 -4.15 -6.42 -21.94
C ARG A 130 -5.09 -5.23 -22.16
N LYS A 131 -5.54 -5.05 -23.39
CA LYS A 131 -6.63 -4.11 -23.68
C LYS A 131 -7.86 -4.48 -22.89
N TYR A 132 -8.49 -3.50 -22.28
CA TYR A 132 -9.77 -3.75 -21.60
C TYR A 132 -10.83 -4.23 -22.61
N ASP A 133 -11.60 -5.22 -22.21
CA ASP A 133 -12.67 -5.78 -23.00
C ASP A 133 -14.00 -5.59 -22.24
N PRO A 134 -15.07 -5.09 -22.90
CA PRO A 134 -16.37 -4.89 -22.25
C PRO A 134 -16.99 -6.14 -21.61
N SER A 135 -16.57 -7.33 -22.03
CA SER A 135 -16.99 -8.58 -21.36
C SER A 135 -16.56 -8.67 -19.89
N MET A 136 -15.62 -7.83 -19.47
CA MET A 136 -15.14 -7.74 -18.09
C MET A 136 -16.00 -6.82 -17.20
N ASP A 137 -16.89 -6.00 -17.78
CA ASP A 137 -17.70 -5.05 -17.03
C ASP A 137 -18.43 -5.66 -15.82
N PRO A 138 -19.02 -6.86 -15.90
CA PRO A 138 -19.69 -7.49 -14.75
C PRO A 138 -18.77 -7.79 -13.57
N GLN A 139 -17.46 -7.89 -13.81
CA GLN A 139 -16.43 -8.15 -12.79
C GLN A 139 -15.59 -6.92 -12.47
N SER A 140 -15.92 -5.79 -13.06
CA SER A 140 -15.13 -4.55 -12.92
C SER A 140 -15.87 -3.52 -12.08
N THR A 141 -15.12 -2.79 -11.27
CA THR A 141 -15.64 -1.60 -10.58
C THR A 141 -15.62 -0.42 -11.56
N THR A 142 -16.73 0.29 -11.66
CA THR A 142 -16.80 1.50 -12.49
C THR A 142 -15.97 2.62 -11.86
N PRO A 143 -15.13 3.32 -12.63
CA PRO A 143 -14.41 4.50 -12.14
C PRO A 143 -15.39 5.62 -11.77
N ASP A 144 -15.17 6.23 -10.59
CA ASP A 144 -15.94 7.37 -10.09
C ASP A 144 -15.06 8.58 -9.72
N VAL A 145 -13.73 8.39 -9.75
CA VAL A 145 -12.74 9.44 -9.51
C VAL A 145 -12.23 9.99 -10.83
N PRO A 146 -12.51 11.28 -11.15
CA PRO A 146 -12.03 11.91 -12.39
C PRO A 146 -10.49 11.95 -12.48
N LEU A 147 -9.96 11.89 -13.70
CA LEU A 147 -8.53 11.99 -13.97
C LEU A 147 -7.91 13.26 -13.36
N GLN A 148 -8.58 14.40 -13.48
CA GLN A 148 -8.12 15.67 -12.91
C GLN A 148 -7.98 15.63 -11.39
N ALA A 149 -8.85 14.89 -10.68
CA ALA A 149 -8.73 14.70 -9.24
C ALA A 149 -7.49 13.87 -8.91
N ALA A 150 -7.23 12.80 -9.65
CA ALA A 150 -6.04 11.99 -9.49
C ALA A 150 -4.75 12.76 -9.79
N GLU A 151 -4.73 13.61 -10.82
CA GLU A 151 -3.61 14.53 -11.12
C GLU A 151 -3.38 15.53 -9.98
N SER A 152 -4.44 16.07 -9.38
CA SER A 152 -4.32 16.99 -8.23
C SER A 152 -3.67 16.32 -7.00
N TRP A 153 -3.90 15.03 -6.80
CA TRP A 153 -3.24 14.27 -5.73
C TRP A 153 -1.75 14.04 -6.00
N LEU A 154 -1.35 13.92 -7.27
CA LEU A 154 0.07 13.89 -7.64
C LEU A 154 0.75 15.23 -7.39
N ALA A 155 0.07 16.33 -7.67
CA ALA A 155 0.59 17.67 -7.37
C ALA A 155 0.88 17.85 -5.86
N GLN A 156 0.07 17.27 -4.96
CA GLN A 156 0.33 17.24 -3.53
C GLN A 156 1.59 16.44 -3.16
N ARG A 157 2.04 15.52 -4.03
CA ARG A 157 3.29 14.76 -3.91
C ARG A 157 4.46 15.43 -4.63
N GLN A 158 4.35 16.71 -4.98
CA GLN A 158 5.37 17.49 -5.68
C GLN A 158 5.67 16.99 -7.10
N VAL A 159 4.72 16.35 -7.75
CA VAL A 159 4.80 15.98 -9.17
C VAL A 159 4.11 17.06 -9.97
N SER A 160 4.86 17.70 -10.87
CA SER A 160 4.32 18.71 -11.77
C SER A 160 3.54 18.06 -12.93
N PRO A 161 2.45 18.67 -13.43
CA PRO A 161 1.71 18.16 -14.58
C PRO A 161 2.58 17.97 -15.84
N GLU A 162 3.61 18.81 -16.00
CA GLU A 162 4.58 18.75 -17.10
C GLU A 162 5.50 17.54 -17.05
N GLU A 163 5.68 16.95 -15.87
CA GLU A 163 6.47 15.73 -15.69
C GLU A 163 5.69 14.47 -16.10
N ILE A 164 4.36 14.55 -16.23
CA ILE A 164 3.51 13.40 -16.59
C ILE A 164 3.64 13.13 -18.08
N VAL A 165 4.37 12.06 -18.44
CA VAL A 165 4.62 11.68 -19.84
C VAL A 165 3.62 10.66 -20.36
N GLU A 166 2.99 9.89 -19.48
CA GLU A 166 2.01 8.87 -19.85
C GLU A 166 0.91 8.78 -18.78
N ARG A 167 -0.32 8.59 -19.23
CA ARG A 167 -1.49 8.40 -18.37
C ARG A 167 -2.48 7.44 -19.02
N PHE A 168 -3.02 6.52 -18.24
CA PHE A 168 -4.10 5.64 -18.69
C PHE A 168 -4.89 5.08 -17.50
N LEU A 169 -6.05 4.50 -17.80
CA LEU A 169 -6.83 3.75 -16.83
C LEU A 169 -6.42 2.27 -16.89
N VAL A 170 -6.11 1.69 -15.74
CA VAL A 170 -5.80 0.26 -15.63
C VAL A 170 -6.68 -0.39 -14.57
N HIS A 171 -7.25 -1.55 -14.89
CA HIS A 171 -7.96 -2.38 -13.94
C HIS A 171 -7.04 -3.48 -13.42
N LEU A 172 -6.89 -3.56 -12.10
CA LEU A 172 -6.09 -4.59 -11.45
C LEU A 172 -6.98 -5.63 -10.78
N PRO A 173 -6.62 -6.92 -10.87
CA PRO A 173 -7.38 -7.99 -10.24
C PRO A 173 -7.18 -7.94 -8.73
N LEU A 174 -8.23 -7.72 -7.97
CA LEU A 174 -8.19 -7.63 -6.51
C LEU A 174 -9.15 -8.63 -5.87
N TYR A 175 -8.64 -9.40 -4.93
CA TYR A 175 -9.43 -10.23 -4.02
C TYR A 175 -9.62 -9.48 -2.71
N THR A 176 -10.84 -9.08 -2.39
CA THR A 176 -11.19 -8.42 -1.14
C THR A 176 -11.70 -9.44 -0.14
N PHE A 177 -10.99 -9.60 0.96
CA PHE A 177 -11.33 -10.49 2.06
C PHE A 177 -11.88 -9.70 3.24
N LYS A 178 -13.05 -10.11 3.73
CA LYS A 178 -13.60 -9.67 5.01
C LYS A 178 -13.38 -10.79 6.02
N TYR A 179 -12.76 -10.48 7.15
CA TYR A 179 -12.49 -11.45 8.21
C TYR A 179 -12.76 -10.87 9.58
N THR A 180 -13.08 -11.72 10.53
CA THR A 180 -13.29 -11.36 11.93
C THR A 180 -12.16 -11.89 12.80
N TYR A 181 -11.72 -11.09 13.75
CA TYR A 181 -10.76 -11.48 14.77
C TYR A 181 -11.15 -10.82 16.09
N LYS A 182 -11.29 -11.63 17.17
CA LYS A 182 -11.72 -11.15 18.50
C LYS A 182 -12.98 -10.27 18.48
N GLY A 183 -13.96 -10.63 17.62
CA GLY A 183 -15.23 -9.91 17.50
C GLY A 183 -15.20 -8.64 16.63
N SER A 184 -14.05 -8.21 16.15
CA SER A 184 -13.91 -7.07 15.24
C SER A 184 -13.81 -7.52 13.79
N LEU A 185 -14.43 -6.75 12.87
CA LEU A 185 -14.40 -6.99 11.43
C LEU A 185 -13.26 -6.20 10.79
N TYR A 186 -12.51 -6.87 9.93
CA TYR A 186 -11.39 -6.30 9.19
C TYR A 186 -11.52 -6.58 7.69
N THR A 187 -10.84 -5.76 6.90
CA THR A 187 -10.78 -5.92 5.45
C THR A 187 -9.31 -5.94 5.01
N ALA A 188 -8.95 -6.94 4.21
CA ALA A 188 -7.68 -7.01 3.51
C ALA A 188 -7.92 -7.25 2.02
N VAL A 189 -7.04 -6.72 1.20
CA VAL A 189 -7.08 -6.87 -0.26
C VAL A 189 -5.82 -7.59 -0.69
N VAL A 190 -5.98 -8.61 -1.52
CA VAL A 190 -4.86 -9.34 -2.14
C VAL A 190 -4.83 -9.01 -3.62
N GLU A 191 -3.71 -8.50 -4.10
CA GLU A 191 -3.52 -8.23 -5.53
C GLU A 191 -3.35 -9.55 -6.29
N GLY A 192 -4.12 -9.73 -7.36
CA GLY A 192 -4.25 -11.00 -8.06
C GLY A 192 -3.12 -11.33 -9.03
N GLY A 193 -2.16 -10.43 -9.24
CA GLY A 193 -0.96 -10.69 -10.04
C GLY A 193 0.19 -11.24 -9.20
N THR A 194 0.45 -10.66 -8.02
CA THR A 194 1.59 -10.96 -7.15
C THR A 194 1.23 -11.69 -5.88
N GLY A 195 -0.01 -11.52 -5.39
CA GLY A 195 -0.41 -11.97 -4.07
C GLY A 195 0.03 -11.02 -2.94
N GLU A 196 0.41 -9.80 -3.25
CA GLU A 196 0.69 -8.77 -2.25
C GLU A 196 -0.58 -8.41 -1.50
N VAL A 197 -0.47 -8.21 -0.18
CA VAL A 197 -1.62 -7.98 0.70
C VAL A 197 -1.60 -6.55 1.21
N PHE A 198 -2.73 -5.86 1.08
CA PHE A 198 -2.96 -4.50 1.53
C PHE A 198 -4.06 -4.46 2.58
N ALA A 199 -3.80 -3.79 3.70
CA ALA A 199 -4.78 -3.58 4.75
C ALA A 199 -4.46 -2.30 5.52
N ASN A 200 -5.44 -1.43 5.74
CA ASN A 200 -5.25 -0.20 6.51
C ASN A 200 -5.29 -0.46 8.00
N ILE A 201 -6.30 -1.23 8.41
CA ILE A 201 -6.58 -1.56 9.79
C ILE A 201 -6.57 -3.07 9.92
N TYR A 202 -5.68 -3.57 10.75
CA TYR A 202 -5.53 -5.00 11.02
C TYR A 202 -5.00 -5.22 12.44
N PRO A 203 -5.15 -6.41 13.02
CA PRO A 203 -4.56 -6.75 14.31
C PRO A 203 -3.03 -6.76 14.23
N ALA A 204 -2.42 -5.59 14.46
CA ALA A 204 -0.97 -5.42 14.45
C ALA A 204 -0.36 -5.83 15.80
N LYS A 205 0.91 -6.24 15.79
CA LYS A 205 1.67 -6.43 17.03
C LYS A 205 1.78 -5.12 17.78
N ALA A 206 1.58 -5.18 19.10
CA ALA A 206 1.76 -4.02 19.95
C ALA A 206 3.26 -3.68 20.05
N GLU A 207 3.67 -2.49 19.61
CA GLU A 207 5.05 -2.01 19.75
C GLU A 207 5.37 -1.51 21.17
N ALA A 208 4.36 -1.05 21.91
CA ALA A 208 4.51 -0.47 23.23
C ALA A 208 5.31 -1.34 24.22
N PRO A 209 5.10 -2.67 24.32
CA PRO A 209 5.87 -3.51 25.23
C PRO A 209 7.37 -3.58 24.89
N TYR A 210 7.72 -3.54 23.60
CA TYR A 210 9.12 -3.52 23.17
C TYR A 210 9.78 -2.18 23.48
N LEU A 211 9.07 -1.08 23.25
CA LEU A 211 9.52 0.26 23.58
C LEU A 211 9.74 0.41 25.09
N LEU A 212 8.83 -0.13 25.92
CA LEU A 212 8.99 -0.14 27.37
C LEU A 212 10.20 -0.96 27.81
N ALA A 213 10.36 -2.18 27.29
CA ALA A 213 11.51 -3.02 27.62
C ALA A 213 12.83 -2.35 27.20
N GLY A 214 12.88 -1.76 26.00
CA GLY A 214 14.02 -1.00 25.51
C GLY A 214 14.32 0.24 26.35
N GLY A 215 13.29 1.00 26.72
CA GLY A 215 13.41 2.19 27.57
C GLY A 215 13.93 1.86 28.98
N VAL A 216 13.40 0.80 29.60
CA VAL A 216 13.89 0.31 30.90
C VAL A 216 15.36 -0.13 30.79
N THR A 217 15.71 -0.87 29.73
CA THR A 217 17.08 -1.30 29.49
C THR A 217 18.02 -0.10 29.34
N ALA A 218 17.65 0.87 28.52
CA ALA A 218 18.44 2.10 28.32
C ALA A 218 18.61 2.87 29.63
N LEU A 219 17.54 3.02 30.42
CA LEU A 219 17.57 3.70 31.71
C LEU A 219 18.54 3.01 32.70
N VAL A 220 18.46 1.68 32.81
CA VAL A 220 19.35 0.89 33.70
C VAL A 220 20.81 1.09 33.32
N PHE A 221 21.16 0.96 32.04
CA PHE A 221 22.55 1.15 31.58
C PHE A 221 23.01 2.60 31.70
N LEU A 222 22.15 3.60 31.53
CA LEU A 222 22.46 4.99 31.76
C LEU A 222 22.73 5.24 33.24
N CYS A 223 21.94 4.68 34.16
CA CYS A 223 22.20 4.75 35.59
C CYS A 223 23.54 4.08 35.96
N LEU A 224 23.82 2.90 35.37
CA LEU A 224 25.11 2.23 35.61
C LEU A 224 26.32 3.06 35.13
N ALA A 225 26.18 3.77 34.02
CA ALA A 225 27.21 4.65 33.48
C ALA A 225 27.54 5.86 34.39
N LEU A 226 26.65 6.19 35.34
CA LEU A 226 26.91 7.24 36.32
C LEU A 226 27.94 6.82 37.37
N PHE A 227 28.09 5.51 37.68
CA PHE A 227 29.04 5.06 38.72
C PHE A 227 30.48 5.47 38.44
N PRO A 228 31.09 5.30 37.24
CA PRO A 228 32.42 5.80 36.97
C PRO A 228 32.53 7.31 37.01
N LEU A 229 31.45 8.03 36.59
CA LEU A 229 31.45 9.51 36.66
C LEU A 229 31.45 10.05 38.09
N VAL A 230 30.57 9.49 38.94
CA VAL A 230 30.54 9.85 40.36
C VAL A 230 31.83 9.41 41.05
N GLY A 231 32.35 8.22 40.73
CA GLY A 231 33.62 7.74 41.23
C GLY A 231 34.77 8.67 40.88
N ALA A 232 34.86 9.20 39.67
CA ALA A 232 35.88 10.17 39.26
C ALA A 232 35.83 11.48 40.04
N ALA A 233 34.64 11.88 40.48
CA ALA A 233 34.45 13.09 41.30
C ALA A 233 34.90 12.93 42.77
N THR A 234 35.04 11.69 43.27
CA THR A 234 35.36 11.39 44.68
C THR A 234 36.85 11.24 44.95
N GLY A 235 37.74 11.28 43.94
CA GLY A 235 39.19 11.28 44.15
C GLY A 235 39.98 10.38 43.16
N ARG A 236 41.32 10.34 43.39
CA ARG A 236 42.28 9.81 42.42
C ARG A 236 42.13 8.34 42.05
N ASN A 237 41.48 7.53 42.88
CA ASN A 237 41.19 6.10 42.63
C ASN A 237 39.68 5.81 42.47
N GLY A 238 38.83 6.82 42.57
CA GLY A 238 37.40 6.66 42.60
C GLY A 238 36.82 6.23 41.22
N ALA A 239 37.43 6.63 40.12
CA ALA A 239 37.02 6.20 38.78
C ALA A 239 37.16 4.69 38.58
N GLY A 240 38.26 4.09 39.08
CA GLY A 240 38.46 2.62 38.99
C GLY A 240 37.47 1.83 39.80
N SER A 241 37.16 2.25 41.03
CA SER A 241 36.14 1.62 41.87
C SER A 241 34.75 1.81 41.31
N GLY A 242 34.41 2.97 40.72
CA GLY A 242 33.15 3.19 40.02
C GLY A 242 32.97 2.32 38.78
N LEU A 243 34.08 2.11 38.05
CA LEU A 243 34.06 1.19 36.89
C LEU A 243 33.80 -0.27 37.30
N LEU A 244 34.47 -0.74 38.37
CA LEU A 244 34.23 -2.11 38.90
C LEU A 244 32.77 -2.33 39.34
N LEU A 245 32.20 -1.32 40.02
CA LEU A 245 30.79 -1.37 40.40
C LEU A 245 29.87 -1.35 39.20
N CYS A 246 30.13 -0.53 38.17
CA CYS A 246 29.39 -0.48 36.93
C CYS A 246 29.39 -1.85 36.22
N VAL A 247 30.59 -2.45 36.08
CA VAL A 247 30.74 -3.77 35.42
C VAL A 247 30.05 -4.88 36.25
N GLY A 248 30.27 -4.91 37.56
CA GLY A 248 29.64 -5.90 38.43
C GLY A 248 28.13 -5.83 38.42
N ALA A 249 27.56 -4.62 38.54
CA ALA A 249 26.12 -4.42 38.45
C ALA A 249 25.56 -4.72 37.04
N GLY A 250 26.31 -4.41 35.98
CA GLY A 250 25.96 -4.73 34.60
C GLY A 250 25.89 -6.22 34.32
N VAL A 251 26.82 -7.01 34.85
CA VAL A 251 26.83 -8.48 34.75
C VAL A 251 25.59 -9.11 35.40
N VAL A 252 25.10 -8.51 36.48
CA VAL A 252 23.87 -8.96 37.17
C VAL A 252 22.62 -8.46 36.44
N ALA A 253 22.60 -7.23 35.97
CA ALA A 253 21.45 -6.62 35.32
C ALA A 253 21.18 -7.21 33.92
N ALA A 254 22.22 -7.55 33.14
CA ALA A 254 22.08 -8.03 31.77
C ALA A 254 21.24 -9.31 31.63
N PRO A 255 21.44 -10.38 32.43
CA PRO A 255 20.59 -11.57 32.36
C PRO A 255 19.12 -11.30 32.69
N VAL A 256 18.87 -10.41 33.68
CA VAL A 256 17.51 -10.04 34.07
C VAL A 256 16.80 -9.29 32.97
N LEU A 257 17.47 -8.31 32.36
CA LEU A 257 16.93 -7.55 31.23
C LEU A 257 16.74 -8.42 29.99
N PHE A 258 17.64 -9.36 29.74
CA PHE A 258 17.49 -10.34 28.67
C PHE A 258 16.28 -11.26 28.92
N ALA A 259 16.10 -11.78 30.14
CA ALA A 259 14.94 -12.57 30.49
C ALA A 259 13.62 -11.80 30.35
N LEU A 260 13.61 -10.50 30.72
CA LEU A 260 12.48 -9.60 30.50
C LEU A 260 12.18 -9.44 29.01
N ALA A 261 13.19 -9.20 28.18
CA ALA A 261 13.02 -9.05 26.75
C ALA A 261 12.47 -10.33 26.08
N VAL A 262 13.00 -11.50 26.46
CA VAL A 262 12.51 -12.81 25.99
C VAL A 262 11.07 -13.05 26.45
N TRP A 263 10.73 -12.72 27.69
CA TRP A 263 9.37 -12.85 28.21
C TRP A 263 8.38 -11.96 27.45
N VAL A 264 8.74 -10.69 27.19
CA VAL A 264 7.95 -9.77 26.36
C VAL A 264 7.76 -10.33 24.96
N ALA A 265 8.84 -10.80 24.31
CA ALA A 265 8.78 -11.38 22.97
C ALA A 265 7.93 -12.66 22.87
N ALA A 266 7.89 -13.46 23.95
CA ALA A 266 7.09 -14.69 23.98
C ALA A 266 5.59 -14.43 24.20
N LYS A 267 5.23 -13.28 24.79
CA LYS A 267 3.85 -12.95 25.17
C LYS A 267 3.10 -12.15 24.09
N ILE A 268 3.83 -11.53 23.20
CA ILE A 268 3.31 -10.73 22.09
C ILE A 268 3.42 -11.49 20.78
#